data_62f5157102b9a765b15aae5c42c7a778
#
_entry.id   62f5157102b9a765b15aae5c42c7a778
#
_cell.length_a   1.000
_cell.length_b   1.000
_cell.length_c   1.000
_cell.angle_alpha   90.00
_cell.angle_beta   90.00
_cell.angle_gamma   90.00
#
_symmetry.space_group_name_H-M   'P 1'
#
loop_
_entity.id
_entity.type
_entity.pdbx_description
1 polymer ?
#
loop_
_entity_poly.entity_id
_entity_poly.type
_entity_poly.pdbx_seq_one_letter_code
_entity_poly.pdbx_strand_id
1 'polypeptide(L)'
;MEGEGGRIFDAKTSFASGELSPLLWGRVDMGQYANGARTIQNFIVLPQGGVTNRPGTKVLTQGLTYDAVRLAPFVFSEDDACCLAFAEGLVDVYNSGGFVHRVEGSPYRTEHLKRLRWLQSADMMYLFHPDVPPHTLLRHSPADWEFKPVVFKNGPFLDMNTEPDKKVWVVGGDPKERTLHSTEDLFVDELVGTLFNMEMKVKPRSYDFRVFAGGDWAEISNVFGPFTYRTSGKWIGTIEVERCTPDDGSWKDPEEWEWQSFKSYTSEDKAEENFAFSGVVEDYPTHFRFRKLAGGTARTTITFNFEGGMIQRIYRITEVVSGTEAKAEDYEDKGGVFPDKTDAWAISSFNARDGYPSLGIFHQERLILAATKTSKQTLWMSQPASWHDFETSIPTKDDDAITITLASKQLDEIRGLTSRGDLLIFTSGGEWSAKAGAKTDAFTPSSIVITPSGYRGSHDVPPLDVGVASLFVQRHGKTVRALGYSLEIDGYASSDLSILSDHIFENNPIRAWAYQQTPWSVVWC
;
A
#
# COMPACT_ATOMS: atom_id res chain seq x y z
N MET A 1 12.77 64.11 56.61
CA MET A 1 12.28 63.82 55.24
C MET A 1 12.34 62.32 55.13
N GLU A 2 11.23 61.67 55.46
CA GLU A 2 11.06 60.25 55.28
C GLU A 2 10.81 60.01 53.78
N GLY A 3 11.69 59.20 53.16
CA GLY A 3 11.54 58.81 51.77
C GLY A 3 10.39 57.84 51.63
N GLU A 4 9.32 58.21 50.90
CA GLU A 4 8.30 57.27 50.45
C GLU A 4 8.96 56.22 49.60
N GLY A 5 9.09 55.01 50.12
CA GLY A 5 9.46 53.83 49.35
C GLY A 5 8.43 53.56 48.32
N GLY A 6 8.72 53.94 47.06
CA GLY A 6 7.87 53.63 45.91
C GLY A 6 7.62 52.12 45.84
N ARG A 7 6.38 51.69 45.97
CA ARG A 7 5.96 50.31 45.71
C ARG A 7 6.21 50.04 44.22
N ILE A 8 7.20 49.22 43.96
CA ILE A 8 7.39 48.67 42.59
C ILE A 8 6.26 47.67 42.38
N PHE A 9 5.31 48.04 41.53
CA PHE A 9 4.29 47.09 41.05
C PHE A 9 4.91 46.28 39.92
N ASP A 10 5.18 45.03 40.20
CA ASP A 10 5.54 44.07 39.16
C ASP A 10 4.26 43.68 38.37
N ALA A 11 4.05 44.34 37.24
CA ALA A 11 2.89 44.08 36.39
C ALA A 11 3.24 43.04 35.32
N LYS A 12 2.61 41.87 35.43
CA LYS A 12 2.73 40.82 34.40
C LYS A 12 1.85 41.17 33.22
N THR A 13 2.46 41.43 32.06
CA THR A 13 1.76 41.93 30.85
C THR A 13 1.50 40.84 29.81
N SER A 14 2.12 39.67 29.94
CA SER A 14 1.99 38.58 28.98
C SER A 14 2.13 37.21 29.62
N PHE A 15 1.43 36.22 29.07
CA PHE A 15 1.52 34.79 29.39
C PHE A 15 1.92 33.96 28.17
N ALA A 16 2.50 34.59 27.15
CA ALA A 16 2.80 33.94 25.87
C ALA A 16 3.73 32.72 26.00
N SER A 17 4.54 32.62 27.03
CA SER A 17 5.40 31.45 27.32
C SER A 17 4.66 30.30 28.02
N GLY A 18 3.38 30.46 28.34
CA GLY A 18 2.57 29.43 28.98
C GLY A 18 2.97 29.10 30.42
N GLU A 19 2.62 27.89 30.86
CA GLU A 19 3.04 27.34 32.15
C GLU A 19 4.49 26.89 32.09
N LEU A 20 5.30 27.32 33.06
CA LEU A 20 6.74 27.04 33.10
C LEU A 20 7.09 25.89 34.05
N SER A 21 7.97 25.02 33.59
CA SER A 21 8.56 23.94 34.39
C SER A 21 9.16 24.47 35.68
N PRO A 22 9.00 23.74 36.81
CA PRO A 22 9.66 24.07 38.09
C PRO A 22 11.18 24.27 37.97
N LEU A 23 11.82 23.63 36.97
CA LEU A 23 13.25 23.80 36.71
C LEU A 23 13.62 25.21 36.21
N LEU A 24 12.63 25.97 35.72
CA LEU A 24 12.80 27.33 35.22
C LEU A 24 12.43 28.41 36.25
N TRP A 25 11.95 28.03 37.42
CA TRP A 25 11.59 29.00 38.46
C TRP A 25 12.82 29.73 38.99
N GLY A 26 12.72 31.05 38.98
CA GLY A 26 13.85 31.91 39.38
C GLY A 26 14.83 32.24 38.25
N ARG A 27 14.63 31.72 37.01
CA ARG A 27 15.46 32.05 35.84
C ARG A 27 15.08 33.41 35.24
N VAL A 28 15.32 34.47 36.06
CA VAL A 28 15.02 35.88 35.67
C VAL A 28 15.85 36.36 34.47
N ASP A 29 16.92 35.63 34.15
CA ASP A 29 17.78 35.86 32.98
C ASP A 29 17.11 35.45 31.64
N MET A 30 16.05 34.67 31.71
CA MET A 30 15.33 34.20 30.51
C MET A 30 14.12 35.10 30.23
N GLY A 31 13.98 35.59 28.99
CA GLY A 31 12.81 36.37 28.55
C GLY A 31 11.49 35.61 28.69
N GLN A 32 11.51 34.29 28.54
CA GLN A 32 10.37 33.40 28.74
C GLN A 32 9.84 33.41 30.18
N TYR A 33 10.71 33.60 31.16
CA TYR A 33 10.32 33.70 32.56
C TYR A 33 9.39 34.89 32.81
N ALA A 34 9.70 36.06 32.27
CA ALA A 34 8.87 37.25 32.38
C ALA A 34 7.47 37.06 31.77
N ASN A 35 7.36 36.26 30.69
CA ASN A 35 6.13 36.02 29.95
C ASN A 35 5.48 34.66 30.25
N GLY A 36 5.91 33.93 31.23
CA GLY A 36 5.35 32.64 31.63
C GLY A 36 4.59 32.71 32.95
N ALA A 37 3.89 31.68 33.33
CA ALA A 37 3.21 31.55 34.62
C ALA A 37 3.64 30.26 35.31
N ARG A 38 3.48 30.25 36.65
CA ARG A 38 3.75 29.06 37.47
C ARG A 38 2.72 27.97 37.22
N THR A 39 1.46 28.36 37.00
CA THR A 39 0.33 27.43 36.76
C THR A 39 -0.70 28.11 35.88
N ILE A 40 -1.13 27.42 34.82
CA ILE A 40 -2.20 27.84 33.93
C ILE A 40 -3.15 26.66 33.73
N GLN A 41 -4.26 26.65 34.46
CA GLN A 41 -5.26 25.58 34.40
C GLN A 41 -6.58 26.13 33.87
N ASN A 42 -7.21 25.41 32.94
CA ASN A 42 -8.46 25.79 32.30
C ASN A 42 -8.43 27.11 31.53
N PHE A 43 -7.24 27.56 31.09
CA PHE A 43 -7.07 28.72 30.24
C PHE A 43 -6.34 28.32 28.94
N ILE A 44 -6.65 29.05 27.87
CA ILE A 44 -5.95 29.00 26.60
C ILE A 44 -5.10 30.27 26.52
N VAL A 45 -3.81 30.09 26.25
CA VAL A 45 -2.88 31.21 26.03
C VAL A 45 -3.06 31.69 24.59
N LEU A 46 -3.29 33.01 24.46
CA LEU A 46 -3.44 33.66 23.16
C LEU A 46 -2.08 34.10 22.61
N PRO A 47 -1.86 34.12 21.30
CA PRO A 47 -0.60 34.56 20.69
C PRO A 47 -0.18 35.98 21.09
N GLN A 48 -1.17 36.84 21.39
CA GLN A 48 -0.95 38.24 21.81
C GLN A 48 -0.49 38.35 23.29
N GLY A 49 -0.38 37.24 24.00
CA GLY A 49 0.06 37.19 25.39
C GLY A 49 -1.05 37.21 26.46
N GLY A 50 -2.29 37.42 26.04
CA GLY A 50 -3.45 37.27 26.93
C GLY A 50 -3.80 35.80 27.19
N VAL A 51 -4.74 35.58 28.12
CA VAL A 51 -5.35 34.27 28.35
C VAL A 51 -6.86 34.38 28.29
N THR A 52 -7.52 33.34 27.79
CA THR A 52 -8.97 33.21 27.77
C THR A 52 -9.40 31.91 28.44
N ASN A 53 -10.60 31.87 28.97
CA ASN A 53 -11.14 30.66 29.60
C ASN A 53 -11.26 29.55 28.55
N ARG A 54 -10.92 28.34 28.92
CA ARG A 54 -11.23 27.15 28.14
C ARG A 54 -12.76 27.06 27.91
N PRO A 55 -13.23 26.72 26.72
CA PRO A 55 -14.64 26.47 26.47
C PRO A 55 -15.21 25.41 27.43
N GLY A 56 -16.46 25.57 27.79
CA GLY A 56 -17.21 24.56 28.55
C GLY A 56 -17.36 23.25 27.76
N THR A 57 -17.72 22.19 28.47
CA THR A 57 -18.03 20.88 27.90
C THR A 57 -19.53 20.62 27.94
N LYS A 58 -20.05 20.00 26.89
CA LYS A 58 -21.43 19.53 26.81
C LYS A 58 -21.44 18.00 26.86
N VAL A 59 -22.24 17.43 27.77
CA VAL A 59 -22.47 15.98 27.81
C VAL A 59 -23.41 15.60 26.66
N LEU A 60 -22.95 14.77 25.73
CA LEU A 60 -23.75 14.29 24.61
C LEU A 60 -24.50 13.00 24.96
N THR A 61 -23.94 12.16 25.83
CA THR A 61 -24.53 10.89 26.24
C THR A 61 -24.09 10.53 27.66
N GLN A 62 -24.90 9.74 28.36
CA GLN A 62 -24.61 9.18 29.67
C GLN A 62 -24.86 7.68 29.67
N GLY A 63 -24.17 6.94 30.52
CA GLY A 63 -24.42 5.51 30.72
C GLY A 63 -23.99 4.62 29.54
N LEU A 64 -22.91 4.99 28.84
CA LEU A 64 -22.28 4.07 27.90
C LEU A 64 -21.84 2.81 28.67
N THR A 65 -22.34 1.66 28.24
CA THR A 65 -22.07 0.35 28.87
C THR A 65 -20.92 -0.40 28.18
N TYR A 66 -20.07 0.31 27.43
CA TYR A 66 -18.94 -0.30 26.71
C TYR A 66 -17.71 -0.37 27.59
N ASP A 67 -17.00 -1.49 27.55
CA ASP A 67 -15.73 -1.69 28.27
C ASP A 67 -14.62 -0.74 27.80
N ALA A 68 -14.64 -0.40 26.51
CA ALA A 68 -13.73 0.55 25.91
C ALA A 68 -14.36 1.25 24.69
N VAL A 69 -13.94 2.48 24.44
CA VAL A 69 -14.36 3.27 23.27
C VAL A 69 -13.15 3.95 22.64
N ARG A 70 -13.08 3.92 21.30
CA ARG A 70 -12.13 4.72 20.53
C ARG A 70 -12.88 5.78 19.73
N LEU A 71 -12.58 7.05 20.03
CA LEU A 71 -13.20 8.17 19.32
C LEU A 71 -12.40 8.52 18.07
N ALA A 72 -13.11 8.74 16.96
CA ALA A 72 -12.54 9.22 15.71
C ALA A 72 -13.39 10.37 15.15
N PRO A 73 -12.78 11.48 14.71
CA PRO A 73 -13.51 12.52 14.00
C PRO A 73 -13.86 12.03 12.59
N PHE A 74 -15.04 12.45 12.11
CA PHE A 74 -15.44 12.31 10.72
C PHE A 74 -15.98 13.67 10.24
N VAL A 75 -15.27 14.29 9.31
CA VAL A 75 -15.60 15.62 8.80
C VAL A 75 -15.97 15.50 7.34
N PHE A 76 -17.27 15.56 7.05
CA PHE A 76 -17.78 15.53 5.69
C PHE A 76 -17.72 16.90 5.03
N SER A 77 -18.10 17.94 5.77
CA SER A 77 -18.02 19.33 5.35
C SER A 77 -17.78 20.25 6.56
N GLU A 78 -17.64 21.55 6.32
CA GLU A 78 -17.45 22.54 7.37
C GLU A 78 -18.61 22.55 8.38
N ASP A 79 -19.84 22.34 7.91
CA ASP A 79 -21.05 22.32 8.73
C ASP A 79 -21.54 20.92 9.13
N ASP A 80 -20.96 19.86 8.57
CA ASP A 80 -21.36 18.47 8.80
C ASP A 80 -20.17 17.64 9.27
N ALA A 81 -19.99 17.63 10.57
CA ALA A 81 -18.97 16.83 11.25
C ALA A 81 -19.60 15.99 12.36
N CYS A 82 -19.09 14.79 12.55
CA CYS A 82 -19.52 13.89 13.60
C CYS A 82 -18.32 13.26 14.32
N CYS A 83 -18.60 12.71 15.50
CA CYS A 83 -17.68 11.90 16.25
C CYS A 83 -18.15 10.44 16.18
N LEU A 84 -17.28 9.58 15.70
CA LEU A 84 -17.49 8.14 15.66
C LEU A 84 -16.94 7.52 16.95
N ALA A 85 -17.78 6.83 17.70
CA ALA A 85 -17.41 6.12 18.91
C ALA A 85 -17.36 4.60 18.60
N PHE A 86 -16.16 4.11 18.27
CA PHE A 86 -15.92 2.69 18.02
C PHE A 86 -15.94 1.92 19.34
N ALA A 87 -16.80 0.91 19.40
CA ALA A 87 -16.86 -0.08 20.47
C ALA A 87 -16.80 -1.49 19.87
N GLU A 88 -16.89 -2.52 20.70
CA GLU A 88 -16.85 -3.90 20.22
C GLU A 88 -18.03 -4.21 19.31
N GLY A 89 -17.74 -4.55 18.05
CA GLY A 89 -18.72 -4.96 17.06
C GLY A 89 -19.60 -3.84 16.49
N LEU A 90 -19.42 -2.58 16.92
CA LEU A 90 -20.29 -1.47 16.50
C LEU A 90 -19.58 -0.11 16.48
N VAL A 91 -20.24 0.88 15.89
CA VAL A 91 -19.85 2.30 15.93
C VAL A 91 -21.09 3.15 16.21
N ASP A 92 -21.04 3.97 17.25
CA ASP A 92 -22.05 4.98 17.51
C ASP A 92 -21.63 6.32 16.89
N VAL A 93 -22.53 6.92 16.14
CA VAL A 93 -22.33 8.21 15.46
C VAL A 93 -22.97 9.31 16.30
N TYR A 94 -22.18 10.33 16.65
CA TYR A 94 -22.62 11.50 17.40
C TYR A 94 -22.34 12.78 16.62
N ASN A 95 -23.28 13.72 16.66
CA ASN A 95 -23.09 15.10 16.20
C ASN A 95 -23.25 16.09 17.37
N SER A 96 -23.25 17.38 17.08
CA SER A 96 -23.47 18.44 18.09
C SER A 96 -24.82 18.36 18.81
N GLY A 97 -25.81 17.68 18.24
CA GLY A 97 -27.14 17.44 18.81
C GLY A 97 -27.21 16.23 19.75
N GLY A 98 -26.26 15.30 19.65
CA GLY A 98 -26.22 14.07 20.42
C GLY A 98 -26.08 12.82 19.54
N PHE A 99 -26.59 11.69 20.02
CA PHE A 99 -26.59 10.43 19.28
C PHE A 99 -27.44 10.52 18.00
N VAL A 100 -26.88 10.04 16.88
CA VAL A 100 -27.51 10.05 15.56
C VAL A 100 -27.90 8.64 15.12
N HIS A 101 -26.93 7.71 15.11
CA HIS A 101 -27.12 6.38 14.55
C HIS A 101 -26.12 5.38 15.13
N ARG A 102 -26.49 4.10 15.11
CA ARG A 102 -25.59 2.99 15.43
C ARG A 102 -25.35 2.15 14.20
N VAL A 103 -24.08 1.93 13.87
CA VAL A 103 -23.63 1.05 12.81
C VAL A 103 -23.16 -0.25 13.43
N GLU A 104 -23.85 -1.34 13.14
CA GLU A 104 -23.48 -2.68 13.60
C GLU A 104 -22.59 -3.40 12.59
N GLY A 105 -21.98 -4.51 13.00
CA GLY A 105 -21.15 -5.33 12.11
C GLY A 105 -19.70 -4.84 11.97
N SER A 106 -19.23 -3.98 12.88
CA SER A 106 -17.83 -3.62 12.95
C SER A 106 -16.97 -4.87 13.22
N PRO A 107 -15.91 -5.12 12.44
CA PRO A 107 -15.03 -6.28 12.67
C PRO A 107 -14.09 -6.10 13.87
N TYR A 108 -14.07 -4.91 14.48
CA TYR A 108 -13.14 -4.56 15.54
C TYR A 108 -13.68 -4.95 16.92
N ARG A 109 -12.83 -5.62 17.71
CA ARG A 109 -13.09 -5.99 19.10
C ARG A 109 -12.43 -4.98 20.05
N THR A 110 -12.78 -5.03 21.34
CA THR A 110 -12.21 -4.18 22.39
C THR A 110 -10.69 -4.10 22.36
N GLU A 111 -10.00 -5.23 22.16
CA GLU A 111 -8.53 -5.31 22.09
C GLU A 111 -7.93 -4.55 20.90
N HIS A 112 -8.68 -4.42 19.79
CA HIS A 112 -8.23 -3.73 18.58
C HIS A 112 -8.32 -2.20 18.69
N LEU A 113 -9.23 -1.67 19.52
CA LEU A 113 -9.59 -0.25 19.54
C LEU A 113 -8.39 0.66 19.81
N LYS A 114 -7.46 0.25 20.68
CA LYS A 114 -6.29 1.04 21.03
C LYS A 114 -5.37 1.29 19.81
N ARG A 115 -5.22 0.31 18.93
CA ARG A 115 -4.35 0.38 17.74
C ARG A 115 -5.09 0.72 16.47
N LEU A 116 -6.40 0.91 16.53
CA LEU A 116 -7.21 1.29 15.38
C LEU A 116 -6.72 2.64 14.82
N ARG A 117 -6.44 2.65 13.53
CA ARG A 117 -6.07 3.82 12.74
C ARG A 117 -7.08 4.04 11.63
N TRP A 118 -7.19 5.27 11.19
CA TRP A 118 -8.12 5.63 10.11
C TRP A 118 -7.50 6.65 9.17
N LEU A 119 -8.04 6.67 7.96
CA LEU A 119 -7.74 7.63 6.92
C LEU A 119 -9.06 8.00 6.25
N GLN A 120 -9.46 9.27 6.34
CA GLN A 120 -10.70 9.73 5.72
C GLN A 120 -10.45 10.31 4.33
N SER A 121 -11.35 10.01 3.39
CA SER A 121 -11.44 10.62 2.06
C SER A 121 -12.91 10.90 1.77
N ALA A 122 -13.31 12.16 1.84
CA ALA A 122 -14.70 12.62 1.66
C ALA A 122 -15.70 11.85 2.56
N ASP A 123 -16.57 11.06 1.98
CA ASP A 123 -17.62 10.27 2.63
C ASP A 123 -17.18 8.86 3.04
N MET A 124 -15.92 8.52 2.84
CA MET A 124 -15.35 7.21 3.15
C MET A 124 -14.21 7.31 4.17
N MET A 125 -14.21 6.42 5.14
CA MET A 125 -13.12 6.26 6.08
C MET A 125 -12.51 4.85 5.97
N TYR A 126 -11.24 4.79 5.62
CA TYR A 126 -10.45 3.56 5.71
C TYR A 126 -10.06 3.30 7.15
N LEU A 127 -10.12 2.04 7.55
CA LEU A 127 -9.82 1.57 8.90
C LEU A 127 -8.72 0.51 8.82
N PHE A 128 -7.68 0.70 9.62
CA PHE A 128 -6.49 -0.15 9.61
C PHE A 128 -6.19 -0.71 10.99
N HIS A 129 -5.86 -1.99 11.02
CA HIS A 129 -5.39 -2.69 12.22
C HIS A 129 -4.52 -3.89 11.81
N PRO A 130 -3.39 -4.17 12.48
CA PRO A 130 -2.49 -5.25 12.06
C PRO A 130 -3.09 -6.66 12.17
N ASP A 131 -4.17 -6.85 12.93
CA ASP A 131 -4.81 -8.15 13.15
C ASP A 131 -6.14 -8.29 12.38
N VAL A 132 -6.65 -7.23 11.77
CA VAL A 132 -7.95 -7.21 11.10
C VAL A 132 -7.77 -6.72 9.67
N PRO A 133 -8.33 -7.41 8.66
CA PRO A 133 -8.31 -6.93 7.28
C PRO A 133 -8.78 -5.48 7.20
N PRO A 134 -8.18 -4.64 6.35
CA PRO A 134 -8.64 -3.27 6.15
C PRO A 134 -10.11 -3.23 5.73
N HIS A 135 -10.85 -2.29 6.32
CA HIS A 135 -12.24 -2.03 5.98
C HIS A 135 -12.43 -0.56 5.63
N THR A 136 -13.46 -0.29 4.87
CA THR A 136 -14.02 1.06 4.70
C THR A 136 -15.31 1.18 5.48
N LEU A 137 -15.51 2.34 6.10
CA LEU A 137 -16.78 2.80 6.64
C LEU A 137 -17.30 3.89 5.71
N LEU A 138 -18.32 3.57 4.93
CA LEU A 138 -18.97 4.46 3.97
C LEU A 138 -20.16 5.16 4.61
N ARG A 139 -20.25 6.47 4.38
CA ARG A 139 -21.39 7.28 4.78
C ARG A 139 -22.27 7.60 3.57
N HIS A 140 -23.44 7.01 3.49
CA HIS A 140 -24.44 7.32 2.45
C HIS A 140 -25.34 8.49 2.86
N SER A 141 -25.64 8.60 4.16
CA SER A 141 -26.37 9.72 4.77
C SER A 141 -26.01 9.84 6.26
N PRO A 142 -26.47 10.87 6.98
CA PRO A 142 -26.20 10.98 8.42
C PRO A 142 -26.58 9.75 9.27
N ALA A 143 -27.60 9.00 8.84
CA ALA A 143 -28.11 7.82 9.53
C ALA A 143 -27.98 6.52 8.70
N ASP A 144 -27.18 6.54 7.64
CA ASP A 144 -26.96 5.38 6.77
C ASP A 144 -25.46 5.20 6.50
N TRP A 145 -24.89 4.14 7.07
CA TRP A 145 -23.48 3.83 7.05
C TRP A 145 -23.26 2.35 6.79
N GLU A 146 -22.20 2.01 6.10
CA GLU A 146 -21.91 0.64 5.70
C GLU A 146 -20.42 0.30 5.90
N PHE A 147 -20.14 -0.86 6.51
CA PHE A 147 -18.82 -1.47 6.52
C PHE A 147 -18.59 -2.32 5.28
N LYS A 148 -17.48 -2.11 4.59
CA LYS A 148 -17.02 -2.98 3.50
C LYS A 148 -15.58 -3.38 3.70
N PRO A 149 -15.22 -4.66 3.49
CA PRO A 149 -13.82 -5.05 3.41
C PRO A 149 -13.16 -4.39 2.20
N VAL A 150 -11.92 -3.95 2.36
CA VAL A 150 -11.10 -3.45 1.24
C VAL A 150 -10.56 -4.66 0.48
N VAL A 151 -10.83 -4.71 -0.82
CA VAL A 151 -10.28 -5.72 -1.71
C VAL A 151 -9.13 -5.10 -2.49
N PHE A 152 -7.92 -5.58 -2.24
CA PHE A 152 -6.74 -5.19 -3.00
C PHE A 152 -6.60 -6.06 -4.25
N LYS A 153 -6.17 -5.44 -5.35
CA LYS A 153 -5.97 -6.08 -6.64
C LYS A 153 -4.48 -6.24 -6.91
N ASN A 154 -4.12 -7.31 -7.61
CA ASN A 154 -2.77 -7.56 -8.14
C ASN A 154 -1.64 -7.55 -7.10
N GLY A 155 -1.93 -7.79 -5.83
CA GLY A 155 -0.98 -7.75 -4.72
C GLY A 155 -1.42 -6.83 -3.58
N PRO A 156 -0.47 -6.22 -2.81
CA PRO A 156 0.98 -6.40 -2.95
C PRO A 156 1.44 -7.79 -2.50
N PHE A 157 2.59 -8.20 -3.01
CA PHE A 157 3.20 -9.49 -2.65
C PHE A 157 4.43 -9.28 -1.76
N LEU A 158 4.76 -10.30 -0.97
CA LEU A 158 6.04 -10.43 -0.29
C LEU A 158 7.17 -10.61 -1.32
N ASP A 159 8.40 -10.56 -0.87
CA ASP A 159 9.55 -10.84 -1.74
C ASP A 159 9.40 -12.23 -2.37
N MET A 160 9.79 -12.33 -3.66
CA MET A 160 9.81 -13.59 -4.36
C MET A 160 10.70 -14.60 -3.65
N ASN A 161 10.24 -15.85 -3.60
CA ASN A 161 11.07 -16.94 -3.08
C ASN A 161 12.42 -17.00 -3.83
N THR A 162 13.50 -17.15 -3.08
CA THR A 162 14.87 -17.26 -3.59
C THR A 162 15.48 -18.65 -3.36
N GLU A 163 14.75 -19.56 -2.74
CA GLU A 163 15.21 -20.91 -2.44
C GLU A 163 14.85 -21.85 -3.61
N PRO A 164 15.84 -22.33 -4.41
CA PRO A 164 15.57 -23.07 -5.65
C PRO A 164 14.97 -24.47 -5.42
N ASP A 165 15.04 -24.99 -4.20
CA ASP A 165 14.47 -26.29 -3.83
C ASP A 165 12.98 -26.19 -3.45
N LYS A 166 12.51 -25.00 -3.05
CA LYS A 166 11.11 -24.74 -2.72
C LYS A 166 10.32 -24.40 -3.99
N LYS A 167 9.78 -25.41 -4.64
CA LYS A 167 9.06 -25.28 -5.89
C LYS A 167 7.57 -25.47 -5.69
N VAL A 168 6.81 -24.74 -6.50
CA VAL A 168 5.36 -24.82 -6.56
C VAL A 168 4.91 -25.13 -7.98
N TRP A 169 3.74 -25.74 -8.13
CA TRP A 169 3.08 -25.98 -9.41
C TRP A 169 1.56 -26.01 -9.22
N VAL A 170 0.84 -25.88 -10.31
CA VAL A 170 -0.63 -25.84 -10.33
C VAL A 170 -1.15 -26.95 -11.22
N VAL A 171 -2.17 -27.64 -10.76
CA VAL A 171 -2.94 -28.63 -11.51
C VAL A 171 -4.43 -28.31 -11.45
N GLY A 172 -5.20 -28.91 -12.35
CA GLY A 172 -6.65 -28.70 -12.46
C GLY A 172 -7.04 -27.98 -13.76
N GLY A 173 -8.13 -28.42 -14.39
CA GLY A 173 -8.63 -27.86 -15.65
C GLY A 173 -9.64 -26.72 -15.46
N ASP A 174 -10.33 -26.69 -14.30
CA ASP A 174 -11.35 -25.66 -14.02
C ASP A 174 -10.71 -24.43 -13.36
N PRO A 175 -10.92 -23.23 -13.89
CA PRO A 175 -10.45 -21.98 -13.27
C PRO A 175 -10.90 -21.76 -11.81
N LYS A 176 -12.00 -22.37 -11.41
CA LYS A 176 -12.53 -22.29 -10.04
C LYS A 176 -12.05 -23.40 -9.12
N GLU A 177 -11.41 -24.43 -9.67
CA GLU A 177 -10.98 -25.64 -8.93
C GLU A 177 -9.53 -26.00 -9.27
N ARG A 178 -8.61 -25.07 -9.00
CA ARG A 178 -7.17 -25.31 -9.09
C ARG A 178 -6.64 -25.99 -7.82
N THR A 179 -5.58 -26.75 -7.96
CA THR A 179 -4.82 -27.26 -6.83
C THR A 179 -3.38 -26.78 -6.93
N LEU A 180 -2.97 -26.01 -5.94
CA LEU A 180 -1.60 -25.57 -5.72
C LEU A 180 -0.85 -26.65 -4.95
N HIS A 181 0.32 -27.01 -5.41
CA HIS A 181 1.22 -27.94 -4.75
C HIS A 181 2.56 -27.28 -4.44
N SER A 182 3.20 -27.70 -3.37
CA SER A 182 4.55 -27.29 -2.97
C SER A 182 5.43 -28.50 -2.68
N THR A 183 6.74 -28.37 -2.88
CA THR A 183 7.73 -29.40 -2.48
C THR A 183 7.96 -29.46 -0.98
N GLU A 184 7.64 -28.39 -0.24
CA GLU A 184 7.81 -28.26 1.21
C GLU A 184 6.55 -27.69 1.84
N ASP A 185 6.46 -27.76 3.18
CA ASP A 185 5.34 -27.18 3.93
C ASP A 185 5.31 -25.64 3.76
N LEU A 186 4.29 -25.18 3.06
CA LEU A 186 4.09 -23.76 2.71
C LEU A 186 2.72 -23.26 3.13
N PHE A 187 1.68 -24.07 2.94
CA PHE A 187 0.30 -23.67 3.12
C PHE A 187 -0.16 -23.85 4.56
N VAL A 188 -0.80 -22.83 5.10
CA VAL A 188 -1.41 -22.79 6.44
C VAL A 188 -2.78 -22.15 6.35
N ASP A 189 -3.70 -22.46 7.26
CA ASP A 189 -5.10 -22.00 7.23
C ASP A 189 -5.24 -20.47 7.18
N GLU A 190 -4.29 -19.76 7.77
CA GLU A 190 -4.22 -18.30 7.76
C GLU A 190 -3.99 -17.70 6.37
N LEU A 191 -3.66 -18.50 5.36
CA LEU A 191 -3.52 -18.08 3.98
C LEU A 191 -4.81 -18.19 3.15
N VAL A 192 -5.88 -18.74 3.71
CA VAL A 192 -7.17 -18.80 3.02
C VAL A 192 -7.67 -17.39 2.70
N GLY A 193 -8.12 -17.19 1.46
CA GLY A 193 -8.55 -15.90 0.91
C GLY A 193 -7.42 -15.02 0.36
N THR A 194 -6.15 -15.41 0.55
CA THR A 194 -4.99 -14.62 0.07
C THR A 194 -4.66 -14.89 -1.39
N LEU A 195 -4.00 -13.90 -2.02
CA LEU A 195 -3.46 -14.06 -3.36
C LEU A 195 -2.10 -14.76 -3.32
N PHE A 196 -1.88 -15.63 -4.27
CA PHE A 196 -0.66 -16.39 -4.48
C PHE A 196 -0.14 -16.11 -5.89
N ASN A 197 1.04 -15.51 -6.01
CA ASN A 197 1.68 -15.18 -7.26
C ASN A 197 2.71 -16.23 -7.66
N MET A 198 2.70 -16.64 -8.90
CA MET A 198 3.69 -17.53 -9.50
C MET A 198 4.24 -16.91 -10.77
N GLU A 199 5.55 -17.00 -10.96
CA GLU A 199 6.22 -16.54 -12.16
C GLU A 199 7.02 -17.67 -12.81
N MET A 200 7.05 -17.67 -14.12
CA MET A 200 7.84 -18.62 -14.90
C MET A 200 8.54 -17.92 -16.06
N LYS A 201 9.84 -18.16 -16.16
CA LYS A 201 10.63 -17.66 -17.28
C LYS A 201 10.56 -18.65 -18.45
N VAL A 202 9.88 -18.27 -19.50
CA VAL A 202 9.92 -18.97 -20.78
C VAL A 202 11.24 -18.64 -21.47
N LYS A 203 12.05 -19.68 -21.75
CA LYS A 203 13.35 -19.49 -22.39
C LYS A 203 13.21 -19.21 -23.89
N PRO A 204 14.09 -18.39 -24.47
CA PRO A 204 14.12 -18.21 -25.92
C PRO A 204 14.39 -19.52 -26.63
N ARG A 205 13.73 -19.72 -27.76
CA ARG A 205 13.92 -20.92 -28.61
C ARG A 205 13.94 -20.54 -30.07
N SER A 206 14.67 -21.33 -30.85
CA SER A 206 14.73 -21.25 -32.30
C SER A 206 14.44 -22.60 -32.90
N TYR A 207 13.61 -22.60 -33.92
CA TYR A 207 13.21 -23.81 -34.66
C TYR A 207 13.44 -23.61 -36.15
N ASP A 208 14.10 -24.58 -36.79
CA ASP A 208 14.21 -24.70 -38.23
C ASP A 208 13.49 -25.98 -38.67
N PHE A 209 12.46 -25.86 -39.44
CA PHE A 209 11.70 -27.00 -39.92
C PHE A 209 11.37 -26.86 -41.40
N ARG A 210 11.09 -27.98 -42.06
CA ARG A 210 10.76 -28.02 -43.48
C ARG A 210 9.32 -28.39 -43.68
N VAL A 211 8.61 -27.60 -44.49
CA VAL A 211 7.25 -27.88 -44.93
C VAL A 211 7.23 -28.38 -46.36
N PHE A 212 6.38 -29.38 -46.64
CA PHE A 212 6.23 -30.03 -47.93
C PHE A 212 4.81 -29.83 -48.44
N ALA A 213 4.62 -29.84 -49.76
CA ALA A 213 3.30 -29.76 -50.35
C ALA A 213 2.44 -30.98 -49.98
N GLY A 214 1.28 -30.75 -49.37
CA GLY A 214 0.38 -31.79 -48.85
C GLY A 214 0.91 -32.57 -47.65
N GLY A 215 1.94 -32.08 -46.97
CA GLY A 215 2.49 -32.68 -45.74
C GLY A 215 1.71 -32.34 -44.48
N ASP A 216 2.11 -32.97 -43.39
CA ASP A 216 1.55 -32.76 -42.08
C ASP A 216 1.87 -31.34 -41.55
N TRP A 217 1.14 -30.90 -40.53
CA TRP A 217 1.41 -29.69 -39.85
C TRP A 217 2.73 -29.76 -39.06
N ALA A 218 3.54 -28.72 -39.17
CA ALA A 218 4.67 -28.51 -38.29
C ALA A 218 4.22 -27.59 -37.12
N GLU A 219 4.30 -28.09 -35.90
CA GLU A 219 3.77 -27.43 -34.73
C GLU A 219 4.87 -26.87 -33.80
N ILE A 220 4.61 -25.72 -33.23
CA ILE A 220 5.45 -25.06 -32.25
C ILE A 220 4.56 -24.67 -31.06
N SER A 221 4.87 -25.23 -29.92
CA SER A 221 4.06 -25.03 -28.70
C SER A 221 4.71 -24.05 -27.75
N ASN A 222 3.88 -23.39 -26.94
CA ASN A 222 4.29 -22.53 -25.83
C ASN A 222 5.15 -21.33 -26.23
N VAL A 223 4.77 -20.67 -27.34
CA VAL A 223 5.39 -19.43 -27.79
C VAL A 223 4.94 -18.30 -26.87
N PHE A 224 5.87 -17.54 -26.31
CA PHE A 224 5.60 -16.39 -25.48
C PHE A 224 6.64 -15.27 -25.72
N GLY A 225 6.22 -14.02 -25.56
CA GLY A 225 7.05 -12.86 -25.84
C GLY A 225 7.17 -12.54 -27.34
N PRO A 226 8.13 -11.69 -27.71
CA PRO A 226 8.41 -11.37 -29.12
C PRO A 226 8.77 -12.62 -29.90
N PHE A 227 8.17 -12.77 -31.08
CA PHE A 227 8.47 -13.87 -31.99
C PHE A 227 8.64 -13.39 -33.43
N THR A 228 9.44 -14.13 -34.18
CA THR A 228 9.65 -13.91 -35.60
C THR A 228 9.62 -15.25 -36.33
N TYR A 229 9.05 -15.26 -37.50
CA TYR A 229 9.26 -16.38 -38.42
C TYR A 229 9.54 -15.88 -39.82
N ARG A 230 10.32 -16.68 -40.58
CA ARG A 230 10.68 -16.39 -41.98
C ARG A 230 10.78 -17.67 -42.79
N THR A 231 10.48 -17.57 -44.07
CA THR A 231 10.76 -18.62 -45.03
C THR A 231 12.13 -18.39 -45.67
N SER A 232 12.73 -19.48 -46.15
CA SER A 232 13.96 -19.41 -46.92
C SER A 232 13.93 -20.47 -48.04
N GLY A 233 14.62 -20.16 -49.15
CA GLY A 233 14.70 -21.02 -50.33
C GLY A 233 13.76 -20.62 -51.46
N LYS A 234 13.77 -21.39 -52.54
CA LYS A 234 12.83 -21.26 -53.67
C LYS A 234 11.65 -22.18 -53.40
N TRP A 235 10.43 -21.63 -53.47
CA TRP A 235 9.25 -22.43 -53.24
C TRP A 235 8.05 -21.93 -54.04
N ILE A 236 7.13 -22.85 -54.38
CA ILE A 236 5.89 -22.57 -55.09
C ILE A 236 4.74 -23.13 -54.28
N GLY A 237 3.65 -22.38 -54.17
CA GLY A 237 2.42 -22.79 -53.51
C GLY A 237 2.06 -21.88 -52.36
N THR A 238 1.17 -22.33 -51.50
CA THR A 238 0.65 -21.56 -50.37
C THR A 238 1.08 -22.19 -49.04
N ILE A 239 1.63 -21.39 -48.15
CA ILE A 239 1.89 -21.76 -46.73
C ILE A 239 0.79 -21.17 -45.90
N GLU A 240 0.09 -21.99 -45.14
CA GLU A 240 -0.86 -21.59 -44.12
C GLU A 240 -0.19 -21.61 -42.76
N VAL A 241 -0.51 -20.59 -41.99
CA VAL A 241 -0.12 -20.46 -40.57
C VAL A 241 -1.40 -20.37 -39.77
N GLU A 242 -1.55 -21.26 -38.84
CA GLU A 242 -2.62 -21.21 -37.83
C GLU A 242 -2.06 -21.02 -36.44
N ARG A 243 -2.84 -20.44 -35.60
CA ARG A 243 -2.53 -20.28 -34.15
C ARG A 243 -3.68 -20.82 -33.32
N CYS A 244 -3.33 -21.30 -32.15
CA CYS A 244 -4.25 -21.60 -31.07
C CYS A 244 -3.77 -20.89 -29.82
N THR A 245 -4.60 -19.98 -29.27
CA THR A 245 -4.39 -19.37 -27.98
C THR A 245 -5.47 -19.91 -27.05
N PRO A 246 -5.14 -20.62 -25.99
CA PRO A 246 -6.13 -21.06 -25.01
C PRO A 246 -6.75 -19.84 -24.35
N ASP A 247 -8.02 -19.56 -24.61
CA ASP A 247 -8.72 -18.35 -24.11
C ASP A 247 -8.91 -18.34 -22.57
N ASP A 248 -8.76 -19.49 -21.91
CA ASP A 248 -9.01 -19.66 -20.49
C ASP A 248 -7.76 -20.04 -19.67
N GLY A 249 -6.57 -19.99 -20.29
CA GLY A 249 -5.34 -20.48 -19.68
C GLY A 249 -5.33 -21.98 -19.38
N SER A 250 -6.37 -22.72 -19.75
CA SER A 250 -6.40 -24.16 -19.64
C SER A 250 -5.53 -24.78 -20.74
N TRP A 251 -4.61 -25.62 -20.32
CA TRP A 251 -3.86 -26.50 -21.22
C TRP A 251 -4.78 -27.67 -21.60
N LYS A 252 -5.65 -27.43 -22.59
CA LYS A 252 -6.40 -28.54 -23.18
C LYS A 252 -5.43 -29.55 -23.81
N ASP A 253 -5.85 -30.79 -23.82
CA ASP A 253 -5.14 -31.80 -24.58
C ASP A 253 -4.92 -31.28 -26.03
N PRO A 254 -3.73 -31.46 -26.63
CA PRO A 254 -3.47 -31.02 -28.01
C PRO A 254 -4.56 -31.45 -29.01
N GLU A 255 -5.28 -32.53 -28.77
CA GLU A 255 -6.41 -33.00 -29.58
C GLU A 255 -7.65 -32.10 -29.48
N GLU A 256 -7.78 -31.27 -28.46
CA GLU A 256 -8.89 -30.35 -28.22
C GLU A 256 -8.59 -28.90 -28.63
N TRP A 257 -7.42 -28.62 -29.20
CA TRP A 257 -7.04 -27.26 -29.60
C TRP A 257 -7.89 -26.75 -30.79
N GLU A 258 -8.51 -25.59 -30.60
CA GLU A 258 -9.22 -24.87 -31.64
C GLU A 258 -8.26 -24.00 -32.44
N TRP A 259 -7.86 -24.48 -33.59
CA TRP A 259 -6.95 -23.79 -34.48
C TRP A 259 -7.65 -22.73 -35.32
N GLN A 260 -7.13 -21.52 -35.31
CA GLN A 260 -7.62 -20.38 -36.07
C GLN A 260 -6.62 -20.00 -37.16
N SER A 261 -7.11 -19.72 -38.35
CA SER A 261 -6.27 -19.20 -39.42
C SER A 261 -5.65 -17.86 -39.01
N PHE A 262 -4.33 -17.78 -39.05
CA PHE A 262 -3.59 -16.59 -38.65
C PHE A 262 -3.06 -15.82 -39.86
N LYS A 263 -2.34 -16.50 -40.78
CA LYS A 263 -1.76 -15.94 -42.01
C LYS A 263 -1.71 -16.96 -43.12
N SER A 264 -1.74 -16.47 -44.38
CA SER A 264 -1.51 -17.26 -45.56
C SER A 264 -0.56 -16.54 -46.50
N TYR A 265 0.41 -17.25 -47.03
CA TYR A 265 1.44 -16.72 -47.91
C TYR A 265 1.53 -17.56 -49.16
N THR A 266 1.51 -16.92 -50.35
CA THR A 266 1.59 -17.60 -51.65
C THR A 266 2.82 -17.15 -52.42
N SER A 267 3.54 -18.09 -53.01
CA SER A 267 4.68 -17.85 -53.90
C SER A 267 4.47 -18.54 -55.26
N GLU A 268 4.81 -17.83 -56.35
CA GLU A 268 4.64 -18.25 -57.75
C GLU A 268 5.96 -18.55 -58.49
N ASP A 269 6.98 -19.10 -57.82
CA ASP A 269 8.29 -19.49 -58.39
C ASP A 269 9.35 -18.41 -58.50
N LYS A 270 9.30 -17.40 -57.67
CA LYS A 270 10.41 -16.42 -57.62
C LYS A 270 11.24 -16.65 -56.37
N ALA A 271 12.56 -16.77 -56.54
CA ALA A 271 13.51 -17.01 -55.47
C ALA A 271 13.53 -15.90 -54.37
N GLU A 272 12.83 -14.81 -54.62
CA GLU A 272 12.80 -13.60 -53.79
C GLU A 272 11.50 -13.41 -53.01
N GLU A 273 10.54 -14.33 -53.10
CA GLU A 273 9.25 -14.26 -52.41
C GLU A 273 9.28 -14.92 -51.03
N ASN A 274 10.42 -14.83 -50.33
CA ASN A 274 10.48 -15.19 -48.93
C ASN A 274 9.78 -14.13 -48.09
N PHE A 275 8.95 -14.56 -47.17
CA PHE A 275 8.28 -13.66 -46.24
C PHE A 275 8.90 -13.74 -44.85
N ALA A 276 8.77 -12.65 -44.10
CA ALA A 276 9.08 -12.58 -42.68
C ALA A 276 7.91 -11.92 -41.96
N PHE A 277 7.66 -12.39 -40.75
CA PHE A 277 6.67 -11.82 -39.84
C PHE A 277 7.27 -11.69 -38.46
N SER A 278 6.89 -10.63 -37.77
CA SER A 278 7.19 -10.43 -36.33
C SER A 278 5.92 -10.08 -35.58
N GLY A 279 5.82 -10.55 -34.38
CA GLY A 279 4.70 -10.30 -33.47
C GLY A 279 5.11 -10.48 -32.02
N VAL A 280 4.17 -10.26 -31.13
CA VAL A 280 4.35 -10.46 -29.68
C VAL A 280 3.18 -11.30 -29.18
N VAL A 281 3.47 -12.22 -28.27
CA VAL A 281 2.47 -12.98 -27.49
C VAL A 281 2.62 -12.52 -26.03
N GLU A 282 1.61 -11.86 -25.49
CA GLU A 282 1.68 -11.19 -24.20
C GLU A 282 0.94 -11.92 -23.08
N ASP A 283 -0.32 -12.33 -23.31
CA ASP A 283 -1.19 -12.79 -22.22
C ASP A 283 -1.07 -14.29 -21.93
N TYR A 284 -1.19 -15.11 -22.96
CA TYR A 284 -1.17 -16.58 -22.86
C TYR A 284 -0.21 -17.20 -23.85
N PRO A 285 0.54 -18.24 -23.46
CA PRO A 285 1.36 -18.98 -24.40
C PRO A 285 0.52 -19.47 -25.59
N THR A 286 0.94 -19.14 -26.79
CA THR A 286 0.25 -19.44 -28.02
C THR A 286 0.95 -20.57 -28.74
N HIS A 287 0.19 -21.45 -29.38
CA HIS A 287 0.69 -22.51 -30.22
C HIS A 287 0.57 -22.05 -31.69
N PHE A 288 1.56 -22.37 -32.48
CA PHE A 288 1.56 -22.11 -33.93
C PHE A 288 1.76 -23.40 -34.68
N ARG A 289 1.09 -23.53 -35.85
CA ARG A 289 1.35 -24.61 -36.79
C ARG A 289 1.42 -24.09 -38.22
N PHE A 290 2.21 -24.76 -39.01
CA PHE A 290 2.55 -24.39 -40.38
C PHE A 290 2.34 -25.57 -41.29
N ARG A 291 1.67 -25.40 -42.43
CA ARG A 291 1.64 -26.40 -43.51
C ARG A 291 1.73 -25.72 -44.85
N LYS A 292 2.20 -26.46 -45.81
CA LYS A 292 2.14 -26.09 -47.23
C LYS A 292 1.00 -26.82 -47.90
N LEU A 293 0.08 -26.07 -48.52
CA LEU A 293 -1.03 -26.65 -49.27
C LEU A 293 -0.53 -27.44 -50.49
N ALA A 294 -1.36 -28.38 -50.97
CA ALA A 294 -1.06 -29.17 -52.15
C ALA A 294 -0.87 -28.28 -53.39
N GLY A 295 0.20 -28.52 -54.16
CA GLY A 295 0.59 -27.75 -55.34
C GLY A 295 2.01 -27.20 -55.24
N GLY A 296 2.83 -27.44 -56.27
CA GLY A 296 4.24 -27.02 -56.32
C GLY A 296 5.24 -28.06 -55.80
N THR A 297 6.47 -27.97 -56.23
CA THR A 297 7.48 -29.04 -56.14
C THR A 297 8.62 -28.77 -55.15
N ALA A 298 8.70 -27.58 -54.53
CA ALA A 298 9.85 -27.22 -53.71
C ALA A 298 9.57 -27.33 -52.22
N ARG A 299 10.59 -27.73 -51.47
CA ARG A 299 10.64 -27.70 -50.01
C ARG A 299 10.90 -26.28 -49.54
N THR A 300 10.25 -25.85 -48.47
CA THR A 300 10.50 -24.57 -47.83
C THR A 300 10.98 -24.79 -46.44
N THR A 301 12.03 -24.09 -46.04
CA THR A 301 12.46 -24.05 -44.67
C THR A 301 11.81 -22.83 -43.99
N ILE A 302 11.23 -23.07 -42.85
CA ILE A 302 10.72 -22.01 -41.96
C ILE A 302 11.61 -21.95 -40.73
N THR A 303 12.16 -20.78 -40.50
CA THR A 303 12.85 -20.46 -39.24
C THR A 303 11.88 -19.71 -38.35
N PHE A 304 11.62 -20.22 -37.17
CA PHE A 304 10.78 -19.60 -36.18
C PHE A 304 11.60 -19.34 -34.91
N ASN A 305 11.61 -18.09 -34.43
CA ASN A 305 12.30 -17.71 -33.23
C ASN A 305 11.32 -17.02 -32.28
N PHE A 306 11.45 -17.27 -30.98
CA PHE A 306 10.80 -16.45 -29.96
C PHE A 306 11.76 -16.17 -28.82
N GLU A 307 11.64 -14.97 -28.24
CA GLU A 307 12.56 -14.48 -27.22
C GLU A 307 12.22 -14.96 -25.82
N GLY A 308 11.02 -15.52 -25.65
CA GLY A 308 10.50 -15.88 -24.34
C GLY A 308 10.06 -14.65 -23.55
N GLY A 309 9.91 -14.81 -22.26
CA GLY A 309 9.45 -13.76 -21.36
C GLY A 309 9.15 -14.30 -19.97
N MET A 310 8.56 -13.46 -19.14
CA MET A 310 8.04 -13.87 -17.82
C MET A 310 6.53 -14.05 -17.92
N ILE A 311 6.03 -15.21 -17.55
CA ILE A 311 4.60 -15.46 -17.36
C ILE A 311 4.31 -15.29 -15.89
N GLN A 312 3.37 -14.45 -15.55
CA GLN A 312 2.83 -14.29 -14.21
C GLN A 312 1.44 -14.92 -14.11
N ARG A 313 1.18 -15.65 -13.03
CA ARG A 313 -0.14 -16.20 -12.71
C ARG A 313 -0.48 -15.92 -11.25
N ILE A 314 -1.70 -15.48 -11.03
CA ILE A 314 -2.18 -15.14 -9.70
C ILE A 314 -3.38 -16.04 -9.39
N TYR A 315 -3.39 -16.60 -8.18
CA TYR A 315 -4.45 -17.47 -7.68
C TYR A 315 -4.94 -16.94 -6.35
N ARG A 316 -6.19 -17.20 -6.02
CA ARG A 316 -6.73 -17.00 -4.68
C ARG A 316 -6.85 -18.34 -3.98
N ILE A 317 -6.21 -18.51 -2.84
CA ILE A 317 -6.31 -19.71 -2.02
C ILE A 317 -7.71 -19.80 -1.42
N THR A 318 -8.43 -20.88 -1.68
CA THR A 318 -9.81 -21.11 -1.18
C THR A 318 -9.86 -22.05 0.01
N GLU A 319 -8.96 -23.02 0.06
CA GLU A 319 -8.88 -24.02 1.13
C GLU A 319 -7.44 -24.53 1.29
N VAL A 320 -6.98 -24.78 2.48
CA VAL A 320 -5.72 -25.47 2.73
C VAL A 320 -6.01 -26.92 3.06
N VAL A 321 -5.47 -27.84 2.25
CA VAL A 321 -5.63 -29.30 2.43
C VAL A 321 -4.53 -29.87 3.31
N SER A 322 -3.30 -29.40 3.09
CA SER A 322 -2.11 -29.80 3.88
C SER A 322 -1.03 -28.72 3.75
N GLY A 323 0.08 -28.88 4.46
CA GLY A 323 1.23 -27.98 4.33
C GLY A 323 1.79 -27.89 2.90
N THR A 324 1.58 -28.92 2.08
CA THR A 324 2.08 -29.00 0.70
C THR A 324 1.00 -28.89 -0.38
N GLU A 325 -0.26 -28.76 0.03
CA GLU A 325 -1.39 -28.74 -0.91
C GLU A 325 -2.47 -27.74 -0.48
N ALA A 326 -2.92 -26.89 -1.42
CA ALA A 326 -4.02 -25.96 -1.22
C ALA A 326 -4.93 -25.92 -2.46
N LYS A 327 -6.24 -25.76 -2.24
CA LYS A 327 -7.17 -25.43 -3.33
C LYS A 327 -7.14 -23.94 -3.59
N ALA A 328 -7.35 -23.58 -4.85
CA ALA A 328 -7.33 -22.21 -5.29
C ALA A 328 -8.29 -21.99 -6.47
N GLU A 329 -8.57 -20.75 -6.75
CA GLU A 329 -9.24 -20.30 -7.96
C GLU A 329 -8.35 -19.32 -8.74
N ASP A 330 -8.51 -19.26 -10.04
CA ASP A 330 -7.82 -18.28 -10.86
C ASP A 330 -8.27 -16.88 -10.45
N TYR A 331 -7.32 -15.97 -10.29
CA TYR A 331 -7.63 -14.59 -9.93
C TYR A 331 -7.81 -13.75 -11.21
N GLU A 332 -9.07 -13.35 -11.49
CA GLU A 332 -9.44 -12.61 -12.69
C GLU A 332 -8.87 -13.31 -13.96
N ASP A 333 -8.39 -12.54 -14.91
CA ASP A 333 -7.81 -13.07 -16.16
C ASP A 333 -6.33 -13.51 -16.02
N LYS A 334 -5.79 -13.50 -14.78
CA LYS A 334 -4.38 -13.80 -14.48
C LYS A 334 -4.13 -15.24 -14.01
N GLY A 335 -5.13 -16.09 -14.06
CA GLY A 335 -5.01 -17.50 -13.72
C GLY A 335 -4.47 -18.39 -14.84
N GLY A 336 -4.54 -19.70 -14.66
CA GLY A 336 -4.15 -20.70 -15.63
C GLY A 336 -3.28 -21.81 -15.04
N VAL A 337 -2.93 -22.81 -15.85
CA VAL A 337 -2.04 -23.90 -15.43
C VAL A 337 -0.59 -23.57 -15.76
N PHE A 338 0.33 -23.90 -14.84
CA PHE A 338 1.76 -23.92 -15.15
C PHE A 338 2.18 -25.34 -15.55
N PRO A 339 2.83 -25.51 -16.71
CA PRO A 339 3.27 -26.84 -17.16
C PRO A 339 4.42 -27.39 -16.34
N ASP A 340 5.24 -26.54 -15.71
CA ASP A 340 6.44 -26.92 -14.97
C ASP A 340 6.42 -26.39 -13.54
N LYS A 341 7.24 -26.97 -12.67
CA LYS A 341 7.48 -26.50 -11.31
C LYS A 341 8.33 -25.22 -11.35
N THR A 342 7.90 -24.18 -10.66
CA THR A 342 8.65 -22.92 -10.50
C THR A 342 9.11 -22.71 -9.07
N ASP A 343 10.28 -22.12 -8.88
CA ASP A 343 10.78 -21.59 -7.62
C ASP A 343 10.47 -20.09 -7.44
N ALA A 344 9.97 -19.41 -8.50
CA ALA A 344 9.58 -18.02 -8.44
C ALA A 344 8.11 -17.89 -8.06
N TRP A 345 7.84 -17.69 -6.77
CA TRP A 345 6.51 -17.50 -6.22
C TRP A 345 6.53 -16.53 -5.03
N ALA A 346 5.40 -15.91 -4.77
CA ALA A 346 5.21 -15.00 -3.64
C ALA A 346 3.77 -15.06 -3.12
N ILE A 347 3.61 -14.84 -1.82
CA ILE A 347 2.31 -14.75 -1.15
C ILE A 347 1.95 -13.28 -0.98
N SER A 348 0.66 -12.94 -1.03
CA SER A 348 0.22 -11.58 -0.71
C SER A 348 0.77 -11.10 0.62
N SER A 349 1.25 -9.86 0.67
CA SER A 349 1.78 -9.22 1.88
C SER A 349 0.73 -9.05 2.98
N PHE A 350 -0.57 -9.09 2.63
CA PHE A 350 -1.69 -8.88 3.54
C PHE A 350 -2.48 -10.16 3.72
N ASN A 351 -2.25 -10.84 4.82
CA ASN A 351 -2.89 -12.11 5.18
C ASN A 351 -2.93 -12.27 6.70
N ALA A 352 -3.67 -13.26 7.20
CA ALA A 352 -3.83 -13.44 8.65
C ALA A 352 -2.54 -13.90 9.35
N ARG A 353 -1.63 -14.61 8.64
CA ARG A 353 -0.32 -15.03 9.16
C ARG A 353 0.63 -13.84 9.34
N ASP A 354 0.81 -13.04 8.29
CA ASP A 354 1.80 -11.95 8.26
C ASP A 354 1.23 -10.62 8.75
N GLY A 355 -0.09 -10.54 8.91
CA GLY A 355 -0.83 -9.38 9.36
C GLY A 355 -1.25 -8.46 8.22
N TYR A 356 -1.96 -7.41 8.59
CA TYR A 356 -2.51 -6.40 7.69
C TYR A 356 -1.88 -5.04 7.94
N PRO A 357 -2.03 -4.06 7.03
CA PRO A 357 -1.49 -2.72 7.22
C PRO A 357 -1.99 -2.09 8.52
N SER A 358 -1.07 -1.55 9.30
CA SER A 358 -1.37 -0.88 10.57
C SER A 358 -1.84 0.56 10.38
N LEU A 359 -1.50 1.19 9.25
CA LEU A 359 -1.84 2.57 8.93
C LEU A 359 -1.74 2.82 7.42
N GLY A 360 -2.37 3.89 6.97
CA GLY A 360 -2.33 4.32 5.58
C GLY A 360 -2.46 5.83 5.45
N ILE A 361 -2.05 6.37 4.30
CA ILE A 361 -2.17 7.78 3.94
C ILE A 361 -2.29 7.94 2.42
N PHE A 362 -2.92 9.01 1.95
CA PHE A 362 -2.87 9.42 0.55
C PHE A 362 -1.69 10.39 0.32
N HIS A 363 -0.90 10.10 -0.70
CA HIS A 363 0.18 10.98 -1.14
C HIS A 363 0.40 10.82 -2.64
N GLN A 364 0.44 11.94 -3.38
CA GLN A 364 0.64 11.96 -4.84
C GLN A 364 -0.25 10.95 -5.60
N GLU A 365 -1.56 11.02 -5.34
CA GLU A 365 -2.60 10.15 -5.94
C GLU A 365 -2.47 8.65 -5.64
N ARG A 366 -1.54 8.23 -4.78
CA ARG A 366 -1.36 6.86 -4.34
C ARG A 366 -1.92 6.65 -2.93
N LEU A 367 -2.52 5.50 -2.68
CA LEU A 367 -2.75 5.00 -1.34
C LEU A 367 -1.46 4.34 -0.85
N ILE A 368 -0.89 4.87 0.21
CA ILE A 368 0.31 4.32 0.86
C ILE A 368 -0.12 3.60 2.12
N LEU A 369 0.20 2.33 2.20
CA LEU A 369 -0.04 1.45 3.35
C LEU A 369 1.29 1.14 4.02
N ALA A 370 1.29 0.95 5.33
CA ALA A 370 2.53 0.69 6.06
C ALA A 370 2.35 -0.26 7.24
N ALA A 371 3.43 -0.98 7.52
CA ALA A 371 3.66 -1.84 8.68
C ALA A 371 2.61 -2.94 8.87
N THR A 372 3.01 -4.17 8.63
CA THR A 372 2.27 -5.36 9.08
C THR A 372 2.91 -5.93 10.35
N LYS A 373 2.40 -7.05 10.87
CA LYS A 373 3.00 -7.75 12.01
C LYS A 373 4.44 -8.18 11.74
N THR A 374 4.70 -8.69 10.55
CA THR A 374 6.01 -9.22 10.15
C THR A 374 6.86 -8.19 9.44
N SER A 375 6.28 -7.38 8.57
CA SER A 375 6.98 -6.37 7.76
C SER A 375 6.79 -4.95 8.32
N LYS A 376 7.33 -4.70 9.52
CA LYS A 376 7.12 -3.47 10.30
C LYS A 376 7.70 -2.20 9.69
N GLN A 377 8.66 -2.34 8.77
CA GLN A 377 9.42 -1.24 8.16
C GLN A 377 9.06 -1.02 6.68
N THR A 378 8.06 -1.73 6.18
CA THR A 378 7.71 -1.72 4.76
C THR A 378 6.55 -0.78 4.48
N LEU A 379 6.65 -0.07 3.36
CA LEU A 379 5.61 0.74 2.75
C LEU A 379 5.19 0.08 1.44
N TRP A 380 3.90 0.04 1.19
CA TRP A 380 3.29 -0.40 -0.07
C TRP A 380 2.48 0.76 -0.64
N MET A 381 2.76 1.16 -1.86
CA MET A 381 2.11 2.27 -2.54
C MET A 381 1.36 1.73 -3.75
N SER A 382 0.09 2.04 -3.86
CA SER A 382 -0.76 1.64 -4.98
C SER A 382 -0.31 2.29 -6.29
N GLN A 383 -0.85 1.86 -7.41
CA GLN A 383 -0.79 2.63 -8.64
C GLN A 383 -1.41 4.03 -8.47
N PRO A 384 -0.96 5.07 -9.22
CA PRO A 384 -1.58 6.39 -9.19
C PRO A 384 -3.05 6.32 -9.61
N ALA A 385 -3.92 7.05 -8.90
CA ALA A 385 -5.36 7.11 -9.14
C ALA A 385 -6.11 5.77 -9.03
N SER A 386 -5.41 4.67 -8.77
CA SER A 386 -5.97 3.32 -8.54
C SER A 386 -5.61 2.82 -7.15
N TRP A 387 -6.30 3.33 -6.13
CA TRP A 387 -5.91 3.19 -4.72
C TRP A 387 -5.88 1.76 -4.19
N HIS A 388 -6.55 0.83 -4.85
CA HIS A 388 -6.59 -0.58 -4.43
C HIS A 388 -5.79 -1.49 -5.35
N ASP A 389 -5.12 -0.95 -6.38
CA ASP A 389 -4.36 -1.72 -7.35
C ASP A 389 -2.85 -1.65 -7.04
N PHE A 390 -2.23 -2.82 -6.88
CA PHE A 390 -0.82 -2.99 -6.58
C PHE A 390 -0.06 -3.70 -7.71
N GLU A 391 -0.54 -3.55 -8.94
CA GLU A 391 0.08 -4.17 -10.10
C GLU A 391 1.50 -3.65 -10.33
N THR A 392 2.37 -4.57 -10.72
CA THR A 392 3.75 -4.31 -11.17
C THR A 392 3.95 -4.94 -12.53
N SER A 393 4.58 -4.22 -13.46
CA SER A 393 4.81 -4.66 -14.83
C SER A 393 6.22 -5.22 -15.04
N ILE A 394 6.38 -6.03 -16.08
CA ILE A 394 7.68 -6.49 -16.55
C ILE A 394 7.82 -6.15 -18.05
N PRO A 395 8.68 -5.19 -18.44
CA PRO A 395 9.54 -4.34 -17.60
C PRO A 395 8.77 -3.32 -16.77
N THR A 396 9.37 -2.90 -15.65
CA THR A 396 8.78 -1.93 -14.72
C THR A 396 8.44 -0.61 -15.40
N LYS A 397 7.24 -0.08 -15.14
CA LYS A 397 6.73 1.21 -15.62
C LYS A 397 6.71 2.26 -14.50
N ASP A 398 6.58 3.52 -14.87
CA ASP A 398 6.56 4.63 -13.91
C ASP A 398 5.28 4.69 -13.07
N ASP A 399 4.19 4.13 -13.57
CA ASP A 399 2.88 4.05 -12.91
C ASP A 399 2.70 2.79 -12.05
N ASP A 400 3.63 1.85 -12.07
CA ASP A 400 3.59 0.64 -11.26
C ASP A 400 3.49 0.94 -9.75
N ALA A 401 2.95 -0.03 -9.02
CA ALA A 401 2.97 -0.05 -7.57
C ALA A 401 4.41 -0.09 -7.03
N ILE A 402 4.60 0.44 -5.82
CA ILE A 402 5.93 0.56 -5.22
C ILE A 402 5.92 -0.15 -3.86
N THR A 403 6.89 -1.03 -3.63
CA THR A 403 7.15 -1.63 -2.31
C THR A 403 8.55 -1.25 -1.87
N ILE A 404 8.67 -0.64 -0.68
CA ILE A 404 9.96 -0.20 -0.13
C ILE A 404 10.03 -0.57 1.35
N THR A 405 11.13 -1.18 1.74
CA THR A 405 11.48 -1.44 3.13
C THR A 405 12.57 -0.46 3.59
N LEU A 406 12.34 0.23 4.71
CA LEU A 406 13.30 1.18 5.26
C LEU A 406 14.57 0.47 5.72
N ALA A 407 15.72 0.91 5.20
CA ALA A 407 17.01 0.37 5.58
C ALA A 407 17.50 1.02 6.90
N SER A 408 16.91 0.63 8.02
CA SER A 408 17.32 1.09 9.35
C SER A 408 18.36 0.16 9.97
N LYS A 409 19.18 0.71 10.89
CA LYS A 409 20.21 -0.07 11.65
C LYS A 409 19.59 -1.05 12.66
N GLN A 410 18.35 -0.85 13.03
CA GLN A 410 17.59 -1.69 13.96
C GLN A 410 16.16 -1.86 13.44
N LEU A 411 15.42 -2.80 14.00
CA LEU A 411 14.01 -2.99 13.64
C LEU A 411 13.18 -1.81 14.18
N ASP A 412 12.81 -0.89 13.30
CA ASP A 412 12.08 0.33 13.60
C ASP A 412 10.68 0.28 13.00
N GLU A 413 9.67 0.00 13.81
CA GLU A 413 8.27 -0.05 13.38
C GLU A 413 7.79 1.32 12.90
N ILE A 414 7.17 1.40 11.72
CA ILE A 414 6.50 2.60 11.23
C ILE A 414 5.24 2.83 12.08
N ARG A 415 5.11 4.00 12.69
CA ARG A 415 4.05 4.36 13.63
C ARG A 415 3.16 5.50 13.17
N GLY A 416 3.62 6.26 12.19
CA GLY A 416 2.88 7.38 11.65
C GLY A 416 3.38 7.82 10.30
N LEU A 417 2.48 8.40 9.51
CA LEU A 417 2.77 9.02 8.22
C LEU A 417 2.11 10.38 8.18
N THR A 418 2.75 11.37 7.54
CA THR A 418 2.11 12.64 7.17
C THR A 418 2.50 13.00 5.74
N SER A 419 1.53 13.58 5.01
CA SER A 419 1.68 13.97 3.61
C SER A 419 1.74 15.49 3.53
N ARG A 420 2.88 16.00 3.11
CA ARG A 420 3.10 17.42 2.83
C ARG A 420 3.66 17.57 1.42
N GLY A 421 4.65 18.42 1.18
CA GLY A 421 5.44 18.38 -0.07
C GLY A 421 6.08 17.01 -0.25
N ASP A 422 6.71 16.52 0.82
CA ASP A 422 7.27 15.17 0.92
C ASP A 422 6.39 14.27 1.80
N LEU A 423 6.57 12.96 1.68
CA LEU A 423 6.01 11.99 2.62
C LEU A 423 6.93 11.87 3.83
N LEU A 424 6.43 12.24 5.03
CA LEU A 424 7.17 12.07 6.27
C LEU A 424 6.76 10.76 6.95
N ILE A 425 7.76 10.00 7.38
CA ILE A 425 7.59 8.67 7.95
C ILE A 425 8.16 8.68 9.38
N PHE A 426 7.31 8.40 10.35
CA PHE A 426 7.66 8.37 11.76
C PHE A 426 7.78 6.92 12.22
N THR A 427 8.99 6.53 12.65
CA THR A 427 9.26 5.18 13.14
C THR A 427 9.55 5.18 14.65
N SER A 428 9.60 4.02 15.25
CA SER A 428 9.96 3.86 16.65
C SER A 428 11.39 4.33 16.99
N GLY A 429 12.28 4.39 16.00
CA GLY A 429 13.69 4.76 16.17
C GLY A 429 14.10 6.08 15.54
N GLY A 430 13.32 6.62 14.60
CA GLY A 430 13.68 7.85 13.89
C GLY A 430 12.58 8.39 12.99
N GLU A 431 12.86 9.52 12.38
CA GLU A 431 12.03 10.18 11.38
C GLU A 431 12.71 10.10 10.02
N TRP A 432 11.93 9.89 8.96
CA TRP A 432 12.38 9.78 7.59
C TRP A 432 11.55 10.68 6.69
N SER A 433 12.14 11.11 5.58
CA SER A 433 11.43 11.78 4.50
C SER A 433 11.59 11.02 3.19
N ALA A 434 10.50 10.83 2.47
CA ALA A 434 10.50 10.29 1.13
C ALA A 434 10.09 11.39 0.15
N LYS A 435 10.88 11.56 -0.90
CA LYS A 435 10.67 12.56 -1.94
C LYS A 435 10.92 11.96 -3.33
N ALA A 436 10.35 12.58 -4.35
CA ALA A 436 10.68 12.26 -5.73
C ALA A 436 12.15 12.62 -6.02
N GLY A 437 12.84 11.81 -6.81
CA GLY A 437 14.19 12.08 -7.24
C GLY A 437 14.26 13.23 -8.26
N ALA A 438 15.48 13.70 -8.55
CA ALA A 438 15.73 14.89 -9.36
C ALA A 438 15.19 14.85 -10.82
N LYS A 439 14.69 13.73 -11.28
CA LYS A 439 14.21 13.56 -12.67
C LYS A 439 12.71 13.72 -12.84
N THR A 440 11.93 13.57 -11.76
CA THR A 440 10.46 13.59 -11.80
C THR A 440 9.93 14.23 -10.54
N ASP A 441 8.80 14.92 -10.63
CA ASP A 441 8.12 15.50 -9.46
C ASP A 441 7.17 14.49 -8.78
N ALA A 442 7.04 13.27 -9.33
CA ALA A 442 6.17 12.22 -8.84
C ALA A 442 6.94 10.98 -8.37
N PHE A 443 6.35 10.24 -7.44
CA PHE A 443 6.87 8.94 -7.01
C PHE A 443 6.73 7.90 -8.12
N THR A 444 7.87 7.37 -8.57
CA THR A 444 7.92 6.22 -9.47
C THR A 444 8.82 5.15 -8.85
N PRO A 445 8.72 3.88 -9.27
CA PRO A 445 9.59 2.82 -8.75
C PRO A 445 11.08 3.13 -8.85
N SER A 446 11.48 3.95 -9.85
CA SER A 446 12.86 4.30 -10.12
C SER A 446 13.30 5.65 -9.55
N SER A 447 12.36 6.52 -9.11
CA SER A 447 12.69 7.91 -8.71
C SER A 447 12.56 8.20 -7.22
N ILE A 448 11.85 7.38 -6.45
CA ILE A 448 11.65 7.63 -5.02
C ILE A 448 12.96 7.54 -4.23
N VAL A 449 13.21 8.55 -3.41
CA VAL A 449 14.38 8.62 -2.53
C VAL A 449 13.93 8.78 -1.09
N ILE A 450 14.34 7.87 -0.21
CA ILE A 450 14.03 7.92 1.22
C ILE A 450 15.31 8.20 2.00
N THR A 451 15.26 9.24 2.82
CA THR A 451 16.40 9.69 3.63
C THR A 451 16.02 9.83 5.11
N PRO A 452 16.92 9.49 6.06
CA PRO A 452 16.70 9.77 7.46
C PRO A 452 16.73 11.28 7.72
N SER A 453 15.73 11.76 8.47
CA SER A 453 15.59 13.18 8.86
C SER A 453 15.89 13.41 10.34
N GLY A 454 15.82 12.35 11.16
CA GLY A 454 16.10 12.42 12.59
C GLY A 454 16.16 11.04 13.25
N TYR A 455 16.61 11.01 14.51
CA TYR A 455 16.81 9.79 15.30
C TYR A 455 16.14 9.89 16.69
N ARG A 456 15.00 10.58 16.77
CA ARG A 456 14.28 10.77 18.06
C ARG A 456 13.28 9.66 18.35
N GLY A 457 12.70 9.10 17.26
CA GLY A 457 11.65 8.10 17.32
C GLY A 457 10.30 8.63 17.77
N SER A 458 9.24 8.03 17.26
CA SER A 458 7.86 8.39 17.51
C SER A 458 7.17 7.40 18.45
N HIS A 459 6.24 7.91 19.25
CA HIS A 459 5.27 7.12 20.02
C HIS A 459 4.14 6.61 19.10
N ASP A 460 3.27 5.73 19.64
CA ASP A 460 2.11 5.21 18.89
C ASP A 460 1.00 6.24 18.63
N VAL A 461 1.07 7.42 19.25
CA VAL A 461 0.12 8.50 18.99
C VAL A 461 0.31 9.00 17.55
N PRO A 462 -0.76 9.05 16.72
CA PRO A 462 -0.64 9.50 15.34
C PRO A 462 -0.08 10.92 15.26
N PRO A 463 0.84 11.22 14.34
CA PRO A 463 1.28 12.59 14.12
C PRO A 463 0.14 13.46 13.61
N LEU A 464 0.24 14.77 13.85
CA LEU A 464 -0.74 15.79 13.43
C LEU A 464 -0.06 16.84 12.58
N ASP A 465 -0.70 17.20 11.46
CA ASP A 465 -0.28 18.34 10.67
C ASP A 465 -0.86 19.63 11.22
N VAL A 466 0.02 20.54 11.66
CA VAL A 466 -0.36 21.83 12.24
C VAL A 466 0.46 22.95 11.60
N GLY A 467 -0.19 23.85 10.89
CA GLY A 467 0.47 24.93 10.19
C GLY A 467 1.55 24.42 9.22
N VAL A 468 2.80 24.80 9.43
CA VAL A 468 3.94 24.43 8.56
C VAL A 468 4.73 23.23 9.04
N ALA A 469 4.33 22.57 10.13
CA ALA A 469 5.05 21.46 10.72
C ALA A 469 4.14 20.26 11.01
N SER A 470 4.72 19.05 11.03
CA SER A 470 4.06 17.85 11.55
C SER A 470 4.48 17.65 13.00
N LEU A 471 3.49 17.66 13.90
CA LEU A 471 3.71 17.41 15.32
C LEU A 471 3.70 15.89 15.57
N PHE A 472 4.63 15.43 16.38
CA PHE A 472 4.67 14.05 16.82
C PHE A 472 5.08 13.94 18.31
N VAL A 473 4.63 12.89 18.95
CA VAL A 473 5.02 12.57 20.31
C VAL A 473 6.28 11.71 20.24
N GLN A 474 7.35 12.13 20.93
CA GLN A 474 8.60 11.38 20.95
C GLN A 474 8.39 10.01 21.63
N ARG A 475 9.22 9.02 21.28
CA ARG A 475 9.14 7.61 21.69
C ARG A 475 8.70 7.34 23.13
N HIS A 476 9.10 8.19 24.07
CA HIS A 476 8.79 8.02 25.50
C HIS A 476 7.39 8.53 25.90
N GLY A 477 6.62 9.12 24.98
CA GLY A 477 5.27 9.60 25.26
C GLY A 477 5.17 10.92 26.02
N LYS A 478 6.30 11.59 26.31
CA LYS A 478 6.37 12.75 27.20
C LYS A 478 6.82 14.05 26.54
N THR A 479 7.33 14.00 25.32
CA THR A 479 7.88 15.16 24.62
C THR A 479 7.13 15.34 23.31
N VAL A 480 6.63 16.54 23.07
CA VAL A 480 6.01 16.94 21.81
C VAL A 480 7.05 17.61 20.93
N ARG A 481 7.21 17.13 19.73
CA ARG A 481 8.12 17.69 18.74
C ARG A 481 7.40 18.17 17.49
N ALA A 482 7.95 19.21 16.89
CA ALA A 482 7.53 19.69 15.58
C ALA A 482 8.61 19.36 14.56
N LEU A 483 8.27 18.59 13.53
CA LEU A 483 9.13 18.31 12.37
C LEU A 483 8.73 19.25 11.23
N GLY A 484 9.64 20.12 10.85
CA GLY A 484 9.42 21.09 9.79
C GLY A 484 10.61 21.14 8.83
N TYR A 485 10.37 21.63 7.62
CA TYR A 485 11.45 21.85 6.65
C TYR A 485 12.29 23.07 7.05
N SER A 486 13.61 22.92 7.02
CA SER A 486 14.59 23.96 7.31
C SER A 486 15.45 24.22 6.07
N LEU A 487 15.43 25.45 5.56
CA LEU A 487 16.27 25.88 4.44
C LEU A 487 17.77 25.85 4.78
N GLU A 488 18.13 26.00 6.06
CA GLU A 488 19.54 26.03 6.49
C GLU A 488 20.25 24.70 6.25
N ILE A 489 19.51 23.58 6.37
CA ILE A 489 20.05 22.23 6.20
C ILE A 489 19.52 21.54 4.93
N ASP A 490 18.67 22.25 4.16
CA ASP A 490 17.93 21.69 3.01
C ASP A 490 17.27 20.34 3.35
N GLY A 491 16.51 20.32 4.45
CA GLY A 491 15.93 19.09 4.97
C GLY A 491 14.98 19.32 6.15
N TYR A 492 14.54 18.23 6.74
CA TYR A 492 13.63 18.29 7.88
C TYR A 492 14.39 18.30 9.21
N ALA A 493 14.02 19.20 10.10
CA ALA A 493 14.54 19.30 11.45
C ALA A 493 13.41 19.26 12.48
N SER A 494 13.66 18.62 13.61
CA SER A 494 12.68 18.56 14.70
C SER A 494 13.07 19.45 15.87
N SER A 495 12.14 20.30 16.34
CA SER A 495 12.26 21.11 17.55
C SER A 495 11.38 20.56 18.67
N ASP A 496 11.81 20.76 19.91
CA ASP A 496 11.05 20.40 21.11
C ASP A 496 10.11 21.53 21.50
N LEU A 497 8.79 21.30 21.44
CA LEU A 497 7.77 22.27 21.81
C LEU A 497 7.45 22.24 23.31
N SER A 498 7.73 21.13 23.97
CA SER A 498 7.39 20.92 25.40
C SER A 498 8.51 21.30 26.36
N ILE A 499 9.66 21.75 25.86
CA ILE A 499 10.86 21.99 26.68
C ILE A 499 10.66 22.96 27.87
N LEU A 500 9.77 23.94 27.72
CA LEU A 500 9.46 24.91 28.77
C LEU A 500 8.44 24.38 29.79
N SER A 501 7.71 23.30 29.43
CA SER A 501 6.56 22.78 30.18
C SER A 501 6.62 21.25 30.34
N ASP A 502 7.80 20.68 30.36
CA ASP A 502 8.05 19.22 30.37
C ASP A 502 7.38 18.50 31.54
N HIS A 503 7.28 19.14 32.69
CA HIS A 503 6.65 18.62 33.91
C HIS A 503 5.18 18.22 33.73
N ILE A 504 4.46 18.85 32.78
CA ILE A 504 3.04 18.52 32.50
C ILE A 504 2.90 17.07 32.05
N PHE A 505 3.86 16.58 31.26
CA PHE A 505 3.85 15.24 30.69
C PHE A 505 4.69 14.21 31.46
N GLU A 506 5.41 14.63 32.52
CA GLU A 506 6.36 13.77 33.25
C GLU A 506 5.69 12.50 33.82
N ASN A 507 4.52 12.68 34.46
CA ASN A 507 3.75 11.57 35.04
C ASN A 507 2.50 11.18 34.22
N ASN A 508 2.20 11.94 33.17
CA ASN A 508 1.00 11.77 32.32
C ASN A 508 1.40 11.74 30.87
N PRO A 509 1.92 10.60 30.36
CA PRO A 509 2.29 10.49 28.95
C PRO A 509 1.08 10.67 28.05
N ILE A 510 1.27 11.33 26.91
CA ILE A 510 0.23 11.58 25.92
C ILE A 510 -0.22 10.26 25.33
N ARG A 511 -1.52 9.98 25.36
CA ARG A 511 -2.14 8.75 24.85
C ARG A 511 -2.95 8.97 23.59
N ALA A 512 -3.54 10.15 23.46
CA ALA A 512 -4.29 10.57 22.31
C ALA A 512 -4.28 12.10 22.24
N TRP A 513 -4.45 12.62 21.06
CA TRP A 513 -4.61 14.06 20.84
C TRP A 513 -5.48 14.35 19.62
N ALA A 514 -5.95 15.59 19.56
CA ALA A 514 -6.72 16.10 18.44
C ALA A 514 -6.38 17.57 18.18
N TYR A 515 -6.37 17.98 16.92
CA TYR A 515 -6.12 19.37 16.53
C TYR A 515 -7.43 20.09 16.24
N GLN A 516 -7.64 21.21 16.89
CA GLN A 516 -8.73 22.14 16.64
C GLN A 516 -8.14 23.40 15.99
N GLN A 517 -8.39 23.59 14.70
CA GLN A 517 -7.84 24.72 13.93
C GLN A 517 -8.44 26.04 14.38
N THR A 518 -9.76 26.12 14.47
CA THR A 518 -10.50 27.34 14.80
C THR A 518 -11.16 27.21 16.15
N PRO A 519 -11.29 28.29 16.95
CA PRO A 519 -10.77 29.64 16.68
C PRO A 519 -9.31 29.87 17.12
N TRP A 520 -8.67 28.97 17.89
CA TRP A 520 -7.40 29.26 18.57
C TRP A 520 -6.22 28.38 18.14
N SER A 521 -6.39 27.49 17.19
CA SER A 521 -5.31 26.59 16.74
C SER A 521 -4.69 25.78 17.91
N VAL A 522 -5.52 24.99 18.59
CA VAL A 522 -5.15 24.26 19.81
C VAL A 522 -5.03 22.76 19.54
N VAL A 523 -3.99 22.14 20.10
CA VAL A 523 -3.89 20.68 20.19
C VAL A 523 -4.34 20.25 21.58
N TRP A 524 -5.39 19.47 21.63
CA TRP A 524 -5.93 18.86 22.86
C TRP A 524 -5.26 17.50 23.09
N CYS A 525 -4.72 17.29 24.31
CA CYS A 525 -4.05 16.05 24.74
C CYS A 525 -4.79 15.43 25.94
#